data_d32b179d80bda4b8c230636c35d437cb
#
_entry.id   d32b179d80bda4b8c230636c35d437cb
#
_cell.length_a   1.000
_cell.length_b   1.000
_cell.length_c   1.000
_cell.angle_alpha   90.00
_cell.angle_beta   90.00
_cell.angle_gamma   90.00
#
_symmetry.space_group_name_H-M   'P 1'
#
loop_
_entity.id
_entity.type
_entity.pdbx_description
1 polymer ?
#
loop_
_entity_poly.entity_id
_entity_poly.type
_entity_poly.pdbx_seq_one_letter_code
_entity_poly.pdbx_strand_id
1 'polypeptide(L)'
;KMYDIVKRAIPPLPWAEGDNIPWNEPGFSRRMLREHLSQDHDAASRKLETIDRHIDWIHSEVLHGKESKILDLGCGPGFYTQRLAELGHKCRGIDYSPASIDYAKQQANKSS
;
A
#
# COMPACT_ATOMS: atom_id res chain seq x y z
N LYS A 1 16.73 15.90 -15.99
CA LYS A 1 17.08 17.33 -16.09
C LYS A 1 15.81 18.15 -16.33
N MET A 2 15.78 19.42 -15.95
CA MET A 2 14.58 20.28 -16.05
C MET A 2 13.99 20.35 -17.48
N TYR A 3 14.85 20.30 -18.51
CA TYR A 3 14.44 20.24 -19.91
C TYR A 3 13.62 18.99 -20.28
N ASP A 4 13.84 17.88 -19.62
CA ASP A 4 13.13 16.62 -19.92
C ASP A 4 11.68 16.68 -19.44
N ILE A 5 11.43 17.42 -18.37
CA ILE A 5 10.08 17.65 -17.82
C ILE A 5 9.23 18.49 -18.79
N VAL A 6 9.84 19.50 -19.43
CA VAL A 6 9.14 20.42 -20.36
C VAL A 6 8.82 19.77 -21.71
N LYS A 7 9.56 18.71 -22.07
CA LYS A 7 9.40 17.99 -23.36
C LYS A 7 8.50 16.76 -23.28
N ARG A 8 7.87 16.50 -22.13
CA ARG A 8 6.98 15.36 -21.98
C ARG A 8 5.78 15.42 -22.91
N ALA A 9 5.38 14.28 -23.43
CA ALA A 9 4.17 14.18 -24.25
C ALA A 9 2.92 14.53 -23.44
N ILE A 10 2.01 15.30 -24.05
CA ILE A 10 0.73 15.65 -23.43
C ILE A 10 -0.39 15.18 -24.38
N PRO A 11 -1.22 14.21 -23.98
CA PRO A 11 -1.19 13.44 -22.74
C PRO A 11 0.04 12.53 -22.64
N PRO A 12 0.50 12.18 -21.41
CA PRO A 12 1.65 11.30 -21.26
C PRO A 12 1.30 9.88 -21.75
N LEU A 13 2.26 9.28 -22.45
CA LEU A 13 2.13 7.90 -22.89
C LEU A 13 2.66 6.96 -21.81
N PRO A 14 1.94 5.90 -21.43
CA PRO A 14 2.42 4.92 -20.49
C PRO A 14 3.76 4.31 -20.97
N TRP A 15 4.73 4.20 -20.05
CA TRP A 15 6.04 3.56 -20.29
C TRP A 15 6.96 4.26 -21.30
N ALA A 16 6.60 5.45 -21.81
CA ALA A 16 7.40 6.17 -22.80
C ALA A 16 8.75 6.67 -22.25
N GLU A 17 8.89 6.81 -20.95
CA GLU A 17 10.09 7.38 -20.30
C GLU A 17 10.95 6.33 -19.57
N GLY A 18 10.72 5.06 -19.79
CA GLY A 18 11.48 3.95 -19.19
C GLY A 18 10.66 3.01 -18.32
N ASP A 19 11.35 2.18 -17.58
CA ASP A 19 10.76 1.15 -16.74
C ASP A 19 10.18 1.71 -15.45
N ASN A 20 9.36 0.89 -14.80
CA ASN A 20 8.83 1.10 -13.47
C ASN A 20 9.92 1.25 -12.41
N ILE A 21 9.56 1.85 -11.29
CA ILE A 21 10.29 1.66 -10.03
C ILE A 21 10.34 0.15 -9.74
N PRO A 22 11.51 -0.42 -9.42
CA PRO A 22 11.71 -1.87 -9.35
C PRO A 22 11.16 -2.49 -8.04
N TRP A 23 9.87 -2.26 -7.75
CA TRP A 23 9.20 -2.77 -6.55
C TRP A 23 9.26 -4.30 -6.41
N ASN A 24 9.37 -5.01 -7.55
CA ASN A 24 9.47 -6.47 -7.62
C ASN A 24 10.90 -7.01 -7.50
N GLU A 25 11.93 -6.14 -7.56
CA GLU A 25 13.32 -6.56 -7.34
C GLU A 25 13.51 -6.93 -5.86
N PRO A 26 14.04 -8.13 -5.53
CA PRO A 26 14.08 -8.63 -4.15
C PRO A 26 14.82 -7.72 -3.18
N GLY A 27 15.95 -7.15 -3.58
CA GLY A 27 16.75 -6.25 -2.74
C GLY A 27 16.04 -4.94 -2.46
N PHE A 28 15.50 -4.32 -3.51
CA PHE A 28 14.73 -3.09 -3.42
C PHE A 28 13.45 -3.31 -2.58
N SER A 29 12.72 -4.39 -2.87
CA SER A 29 11.51 -4.76 -2.16
C SER A 29 11.73 -4.91 -0.64
N ARG A 30 12.81 -5.58 -0.22
CA ARG A 30 13.17 -5.71 1.20
C ARG A 30 13.54 -4.37 1.84
N ARG A 31 14.27 -3.50 1.12
CA ARG A 31 14.58 -2.16 1.63
C ARG A 31 13.31 -1.34 1.84
N MET A 32 12.41 -1.35 0.87
CA MET A 32 11.14 -0.62 0.95
C MET A 32 10.22 -1.17 2.03
N LEU A 33 10.20 -2.48 2.27
CA LEU A 33 9.47 -3.04 3.40
C LEU A 33 9.95 -2.43 4.73
N ARG A 34 11.27 -2.28 4.94
CA ARG A 34 11.80 -1.63 6.15
C ARG A 34 11.31 -0.19 6.29
N GLU A 35 11.26 0.56 5.18
CA GLU A 35 10.74 1.93 5.17
C GLU A 35 9.23 1.97 5.50
N HIS A 36 8.45 1.03 4.97
CA HIS A 36 7.03 0.89 5.32
C HIS A 36 6.80 0.60 6.80
N LEU A 37 7.66 -0.22 7.41
CA LEU A 37 7.54 -0.62 8.82
C LEU A 37 8.07 0.46 9.77
N SER A 38 8.89 1.41 9.31
CA SER A 38 9.42 2.49 10.12
C SER A 38 8.31 3.40 10.63
N GLN A 39 8.38 3.77 11.90
CA GLN A 39 7.49 4.75 12.53
C GLN A 39 8.16 6.14 12.68
N ASP A 40 9.37 6.30 12.14
CA ASP A 40 10.13 7.55 12.26
C ASP A 40 9.66 8.62 11.27
N HIS A 41 9.05 8.19 10.17
CA HIS A 41 8.63 9.07 9.07
C HIS A 41 7.41 8.52 8.32
N ASP A 42 6.82 9.36 7.46
CA ASP A 42 5.67 9.04 6.60
C ASP A 42 6.08 8.83 5.12
N ALA A 43 7.34 8.49 4.86
CA ALA A 43 7.89 8.50 3.51
C ALA A 43 7.38 7.36 2.61
N ALA A 44 7.17 6.17 3.17
CA ALA A 44 6.68 5.00 2.44
C ALA A 44 5.23 4.65 2.82
N SER A 45 4.98 4.41 4.11
CA SER A 45 3.63 4.31 4.67
C SER A 45 3.39 5.44 5.66
N ARG A 46 2.15 5.78 5.91
CA ARG A 46 1.81 6.68 7.02
C ARG A 46 2.13 5.99 8.36
N LYS A 47 2.37 6.77 9.41
CA LYS A 47 2.51 6.27 10.77
C LYS A 47 1.23 5.54 11.20
N LEU A 48 1.36 4.54 12.04
CA LEU A 48 0.23 3.68 12.44
C LEU A 48 -0.93 4.48 13.03
N GLU A 49 -0.66 5.49 13.84
CA GLU A 49 -1.69 6.39 14.38
C GLU A 49 -2.52 7.07 13.27
N THR A 50 -1.88 7.50 12.20
CA THR A 50 -2.56 8.11 11.05
C THR A 50 -3.37 7.08 10.29
N ILE A 51 -2.82 5.87 10.10
CA ILE A 51 -3.54 4.75 9.48
C ILE A 51 -4.79 4.40 10.28
N ASP A 52 -4.69 4.30 11.61
CA ASP A 52 -5.81 3.98 12.47
C ASP A 52 -6.95 5.01 12.32
N ARG A 53 -6.63 6.31 12.27
CA ARG A 53 -7.64 7.36 11.99
C ARG A 53 -8.27 7.23 10.60
N HIS A 54 -7.49 6.86 9.59
CA HIS A 54 -8.03 6.59 8.25
C HIS A 54 -8.98 5.38 8.25
N ILE A 55 -8.62 4.31 8.96
CA ILE A 55 -9.44 3.11 9.09
C ILE A 55 -10.78 3.43 9.77
N ASP A 56 -10.75 4.16 10.87
CA ASP A 56 -11.97 4.58 11.58
C ASP A 56 -12.89 5.39 10.66
N TRP A 57 -12.32 6.32 9.91
CA TRP A 57 -13.07 7.12 8.93
C TRP A 57 -13.65 6.27 7.80
N ILE A 58 -12.85 5.37 7.21
CA ILE A 58 -13.32 4.48 6.14
C ILE A 58 -14.45 3.61 6.66
N HIS A 59 -14.29 2.99 7.83
CA HIS A 59 -15.28 2.09 8.41
C HIS A 59 -16.60 2.82 8.72
N SER A 60 -16.54 3.97 9.40
CA SER A 60 -17.73 4.68 9.85
C SER A 60 -18.38 5.52 8.76
N GLU A 61 -17.60 6.35 8.07
CA GLU A 61 -18.16 7.34 7.15
C GLU A 61 -18.35 6.79 5.72
N VAL A 62 -17.40 5.99 5.23
CA VAL A 62 -17.47 5.47 3.85
C VAL A 62 -18.31 4.18 3.79
N LEU A 63 -18.07 3.27 4.71
CA LEU A 63 -18.73 1.95 4.74
C LEU A 63 -19.92 1.89 5.70
N HIS A 64 -20.17 2.97 6.44
CA HIS A 64 -21.30 3.09 7.39
C HIS A 64 -21.36 1.95 8.42
N GLY A 65 -20.20 1.44 8.86
CA GLY A 65 -20.10 0.32 9.78
C GLY A 65 -20.60 -1.02 9.25
N LYS A 66 -20.86 -1.13 7.94
CA LYS A 66 -21.42 -2.35 7.33
C LYS A 66 -20.32 -3.24 6.76
N GLU A 67 -20.43 -4.56 6.98
CA GLU A 67 -19.57 -5.54 6.32
C GLU A 67 -19.54 -5.30 4.80
N SER A 68 -18.33 -5.17 4.26
CA SER A 68 -18.12 -4.82 2.86
C SER A 68 -17.02 -5.70 2.25
N LYS A 69 -17.06 -5.86 0.93
CA LYS A 69 -15.95 -6.44 0.16
C LYS A 69 -15.02 -5.34 -0.30
N ILE A 70 -13.75 -5.45 0.05
CA ILE A 70 -12.74 -4.43 -0.18
C ILE A 70 -11.60 -5.01 -1.01
N LEU A 71 -11.20 -4.30 -2.05
CA LEU A 71 -9.99 -4.54 -2.82
C LEU A 71 -9.01 -3.39 -2.59
N ASP A 72 -7.85 -3.70 -2.02
CA ASP A 72 -6.76 -2.76 -1.75
C ASP A 72 -5.68 -2.92 -2.82
N LEU A 73 -5.58 -1.96 -3.72
CA LEU A 73 -4.62 -1.93 -4.81
C LEU A 73 -3.35 -1.19 -4.38
N GLY A 74 -2.22 -1.90 -4.36
CA GLY A 74 -0.98 -1.41 -3.79
C GLY A 74 -0.98 -1.52 -2.26
N CYS A 75 -1.43 -2.67 -1.75
CA CYS A 75 -1.66 -2.85 -0.30
C CYS A 75 -0.38 -2.82 0.54
N GLY A 76 0.81 -2.89 -0.08
CA GLY A 76 2.08 -2.93 0.63
C GLY A 76 2.12 -4.04 1.69
N PRO A 77 2.62 -3.75 2.91
CA PRO A 77 2.66 -4.71 4.01
C PRO A 77 1.28 -5.03 4.63
N GLY A 78 0.19 -4.49 4.08
CA GLY A 78 -1.16 -4.85 4.47
C GLY A 78 -1.73 -4.10 5.67
N PHE A 79 -1.21 -2.92 6.01
CA PHE A 79 -1.67 -2.16 7.19
C PHE A 79 -3.15 -1.81 7.14
N TYR A 80 -3.67 -1.39 5.99
CA TYR A 80 -5.09 -1.09 5.81
C TYR A 80 -5.92 -2.36 5.68
N THR A 81 -5.49 -3.27 4.83
CA THR A 81 -6.18 -4.54 4.56
C THR A 81 -6.43 -5.33 5.85
N GLN A 82 -5.40 -5.47 6.70
CA GLN A 82 -5.51 -6.21 7.95
C GLN A 82 -6.49 -5.54 8.92
N ARG A 83 -6.36 -4.23 9.15
CA ARG A 83 -7.23 -3.49 10.07
C ARG A 83 -8.69 -3.49 9.64
N LEU A 84 -8.94 -3.34 8.35
CA LEU A 84 -10.30 -3.44 7.82
C LEU A 84 -10.87 -4.85 7.96
N ALA A 85 -10.05 -5.89 7.80
CA ALA A 85 -10.45 -7.27 8.04
C ALA A 85 -10.78 -7.53 9.53
N GLU A 86 -10.02 -6.96 10.46
CA GLU A 86 -10.29 -7.03 11.91
C GLU A 86 -11.62 -6.37 12.29
N LEU A 87 -12.09 -5.39 11.52
CA LEU A 87 -13.41 -4.77 11.66
C LEU A 87 -14.54 -5.56 10.97
N GLY A 88 -14.25 -6.75 10.44
CA GLY A 88 -15.24 -7.66 9.84
C GLY A 88 -15.45 -7.50 8.34
N HIS A 89 -14.62 -6.69 7.65
CA HIS A 89 -14.70 -6.58 6.20
C HIS A 89 -13.99 -7.74 5.50
N LYS A 90 -14.48 -8.12 4.29
CA LYS A 90 -13.86 -9.14 3.44
C LYS A 90 -12.83 -8.48 2.52
N CYS A 91 -11.57 -8.50 2.93
CA CYS A 91 -10.50 -7.76 2.26
C CYS A 91 -9.64 -8.65 1.37
N ARG A 92 -9.20 -8.09 0.25
CA ARG A 92 -8.16 -8.61 -0.62
C ARG A 92 -7.17 -7.51 -0.94
N GLY A 93 -5.88 -7.75 -0.67
CA GLY A 93 -4.80 -6.86 -1.05
C GLY A 93 -4.04 -7.39 -2.26
N ILE A 94 -3.58 -6.49 -3.12
CA ILE A 94 -2.70 -6.78 -4.26
C ILE A 94 -1.53 -5.78 -4.21
N ASP A 95 -0.31 -6.29 -4.34
CA ASP A 95 0.90 -5.47 -4.44
C ASP A 95 1.94 -6.14 -5.34
N TYR A 96 2.82 -5.33 -5.89
CA TYR A 96 3.89 -5.79 -6.79
C TYR A 96 5.19 -6.14 -6.04
N SER A 97 5.31 -5.77 -4.76
CA SER A 97 6.46 -6.02 -3.89
C SER A 97 6.35 -7.38 -3.21
N PRO A 98 7.22 -8.36 -3.55
CA PRO A 98 7.16 -9.68 -2.93
C PRO A 98 7.43 -9.64 -1.41
N ALA A 99 8.37 -8.82 -0.94
CA ALA A 99 8.65 -8.70 0.49
C ALA A 99 7.45 -8.16 1.28
N SER A 100 6.74 -7.17 0.72
CA SER A 100 5.52 -6.63 1.34
C SER A 100 4.41 -7.66 1.41
N ILE A 101 4.18 -8.39 0.34
CA ILE A 101 3.16 -9.46 0.29
C ILE A 101 3.48 -10.60 1.25
N ASP A 102 4.74 -11.03 1.33
CA ASP A 102 5.15 -12.08 2.28
C ASP A 102 4.92 -11.64 3.72
N TYR A 103 5.27 -10.39 4.04
CA TYR A 103 4.98 -9.82 5.36
C TYR A 103 3.47 -9.77 5.64
N ALA A 104 2.66 -9.27 4.69
CA ALA A 104 1.21 -9.18 4.84
C ALA A 104 0.57 -10.55 5.10
N LYS A 105 1.00 -11.59 4.37
CA LYS A 105 0.55 -12.97 4.59
C LYS A 105 0.93 -13.51 5.97
N GLN A 106 2.15 -13.24 6.42
CA GLN A 106 2.59 -13.66 7.76
C GLN A 106 1.75 -13.00 8.85
N GLN A 107 1.41 -11.70 8.73
CA GLN A 107 0.55 -11.02 9.68
C GLN A 107 -0.88 -11.57 9.66
N ALA A 108 -1.45 -11.81 8.48
CA ALA A 108 -2.78 -12.39 8.34
C ALA A 108 -2.88 -13.77 9.02
N ASN A 109 -1.86 -14.62 8.88
CA ASN A 109 -1.81 -15.94 9.51
C ASN A 109 -1.73 -15.87 11.05
N LYS A 110 -1.14 -14.82 11.61
CA LYS A 110 -1.06 -14.63 13.07
C LYS A 110 -2.38 -14.18 13.69
N SER A 111 -3.24 -13.54 12.88
CA SER A 111 -4.53 -13.00 13.32
C SER A 111 -5.69 -13.99 13.15
N SER A 112 -5.41 -15.18 12.64
CA SER A 112 -6.41 -16.25 12.36
C SER A 112 -6.59 -17.16 13.54
#